data_b8357c292872d791be6993bf143eede7
#
_entry.id   b8357c292872d791be6993bf143eede7
#
_cell.length_a   1.000
_cell.length_b   1.000
_cell.length_c   1.000
_cell.angle_alpha   90.00
_cell.angle_beta   90.00
_cell.angle_gamma   90.00
#
_symmetry.space_group_name_H-M   'P 1'
#
loop_
_entity.id
_entity.type
_entity.pdbx_description
1 polymer ?
#
loop_
_entity_poly.entity_id
_entity_poly.type
_entity_poly.pdbx_seq_one_letter_code
_entity_poly.pdbx_strand_id
1 'polypeptide(L)'
;NVNDEHSGDVIDTSNTSSQDTDSDGDTLTVTAVRIGNSEGSGTAGTVGSALTGTYGQLTLNANGSYTYVANQSAADDLDAGDVVYDYFNYTVSDGTETDIAVITITVIGINDTPVAVNDTDSVAEDGSVTKTGSEDDVLYDDTDVDDSHALTVTAITPSGGSTSTVTEGSTHSSGGTTVTGTYGTLVIGADGSYTYTADQDAADALDNGDTVTDVFTYTVSDGTNSTTATITITVTGINDTPVAQDDVGVIAEDSTLTVANSANANVTDSYDATGEHSGDVIDTSSSTHTDNDADDSASLTVTAVRLGSTEDAGSAGTVGEALTGTYGQLTLNADGSYTYAANQDAADPLDVGDIVYDYFNYTVSDGTVSDTARITITIIGINDTPTAVDDTDSVNEDERITVTGGQDDVLNDDTDIDADASL
;
A
#
# COMPACT_ATOMS: atom_id res chain seq x y z
N ASN A 1 -4.52 -19.61 -35.91
CA ASN A 1 -3.51 -19.75 -36.99
C ASN A 1 -3.96 -19.03 -38.23
N VAL A 2 -3.42 -17.89 -38.49
CA VAL A 2 -3.81 -16.89 -39.47
C VAL A 2 -3.50 -17.26 -40.94
N ASN A 3 -3.32 -18.52 -41.29
CA ASN A 3 -2.97 -18.91 -42.65
C ASN A 3 -3.30 -20.38 -42.98
N ASP A 4 -4.53 -20.82 -42.77
CA ASP A 4 -4.96 -22.07 -43.39
C ASP A 4 -5.35 -21.78 -44.85
N GLU A 5 -4.32 -21.67 -45.69
CA GLU A 5 -4.46 -21.58 -47.14
C GLU A 5 -4.65 -22.98 -47.68
N HIS A 6 -5.86 -23.30 -48.16
CA HIS A 6 -6.12 -24.50 -48.93
C HIS A 6 -5.94 -24.23 -50.41
N SER A 7 -5.19 -25.09 -51.05
CA SER A 7 -5.01 -25.10 -52.49
C SER A 7 -5.59 -26.38 -53.08
N GLY A 8 -6.29 -26.27 -54.18
CA GLY A 8 -6.87 -27.36 -54.93
C GLY A 8 -6.91 -27.10 -56.43
N ASP A 9 -7.48 -28.01 -57.16
CA ASP A 9 -7.70 -27.93 -58.59
C ASP A 9 -9.10 -28.46 -58.91
N VAL A 10 -9.94 -27.67 -59.56
CA VAL A 10 -11.28 -28.05 -59.97
C VAL A 10 -11.32 -28.83 -61.27
N ILE A 11 -10.21 -28.85 -62.04
CA ILE A 11 -10.04 -29.59 -63.28
C ILE A 11 -9.06 -30.78 -63.11
N ASP A 12 -8.74 -31.15 -61.88
CA ASP A 12 -7.75 -32.20 -61.56
C ASP A 12 -8.08 -33.56 -62.20
N THR A 13 -7.23 -33.98 -63.09
CA THR A 13 -7.33 -35.25 -63.80
C THR A 13 -6.83 -36.45 -62.98
N SER A 14 -6.34 -36.24 -61.75
CA SER A 14 -5.81 -37.26 -60.86
C SER A 14 -6.84 -37.87 -59.91
N ASN A 15 -7.99 -37.21 -59.67
CA ASN A 15 -9.04 -37.62 -58.76
C ASN A 15 -10.34 -38.03 -59.50
N THR A 16 -10.62 -39.31 -59.60
CA THR A 16 -11.72 -39.85 -60.39
C THR A 16 -13.13 -39.64 -59.82
N SER A 17 -13.30 -39.02 -58.64
CA SER A 17 -14.61 -38.85 -58.01
C SER A 17 -15.17 -37.41 -58.06
N SER A 18 -14.36 -36.42 -58.39
CA SER A 18 -14.74 -34.99 -58.53
C SER A 18 -14.04 -34.28 -59.69
N GLN A 19 -13.72 -35.02 -60.71
CA GLN A 19 -13.04 -34.57 -61.90
C GLN A 19 -13.98 -33.98 -62.94
N ASP A 20 -13.74 -32.74 -63.39
CA ASP A 20 -14.36 -32.24 -64.60
C ASP A 20 -13.77 -32.98 -65.81
N THR A 21 -14.64 -33.44 -66.67
CA THR A 21 -14.24 -34.25 -67.87
C THR A 21 -14.89 -33.76 -69.14
N ASP A 22 -14.14 -33.82 -70.22
CA ASP A 22 -14.66 -33.68 -71.56
C ASP A 22 -14.70 -35.03 -72.26
N SER A 23 -15.80 -35.36 -72.97
CA SER A 23 -15.96 -36.65 -73.63
C SER A 23 -15.08 -36.85 -74.85
N ASP A 24 -14.71 -35.78 -75.52
CA ASP A 24 -13.87 -35.75 -76.67
C ASP A 24 -12.40 -35.58 -76.36
N GLY A 25 -12.08 -35.32 -75.04
CA GLY A 25 -10.72 -35.18 -74.52
C GLY A 25 -10.09 -33.80 -74.77
N ASP A 26 -10.93 -32.81 -74.95
CA ASP A 26 -10.48 -31.42 -75.18
C ASP A 26 -10.00 -30.81 -73.85
N THR A 27 -9.15 -29.77 -73.88
CA THR A 27 -8.58 -29.09 -72.72
C THR A 27 -9.59 -28.16 -72.12
N LEU A 28 -9.97 -28.48 -70.85
CA LEU A 28 -10.88 -27.63 -70.10
C LEU A 28 -10.19 -26.38 -69.50
N THR A 29 -10.91 -25.28 -69.49
CA THR A 29 -10.43 -23.97 -68.95
C THR A 29 -11.54 -23.31 -68.16
N VAL A 30 -11.24 -22.80 -66.95
CA VAL A 30 -12.17 -21.98 -66.17
C VAL A 30 -12.30 -20.61 -66.83
N THR A 31 -13.53 -20.25 -67.19
CA THR A 31 -13.82 -18.97 -67.90
C THR A 31 -14.59 -17.95 -67.06
N ALA A 32 -15.25 -18.36 -66.00
CA ALA A 32 -15.95 -17.46 -65.10
C ALA A 32 -15.95 -18.03 -63.66
N VAL A 33 -16.07 -17.16 -62.65
CA VAL A 33 -16.27 -17.48 -61.24
C VAL A 33 -17.25 -16.50 -60.63
N ARG A 34 -18.09 -16.99 -59.70
CA ARG A 34 -19.11 -16.20 -58.99
C ARG A 34 -19.24 -16.67 -57.54
N ILE A 35 -19.68 -15.74 -56.66
CA ILE A 35 -20.09 -16.12 -55.27
C ILE A 35 -21.49 -16.73 -55.31
N GLY A 36 -21.70 -17.84 -54.62
CA GLY A 36 -23.01 -18.43 -54.39
C GLY A 36 -23.10 -19.91 -54.76
N ASN A 37 -24.12 -20.59 -54.26
CA ASN A 37 -24.37 -22.00 -54.40
C ASN A 37 -25.33 -22.37 -55.53
N SER A 38 -25.76 -21.39 -56.29
CA SER A 38 -26.65 -21.61 -57.46
C SER A 38 -25.88 -21.35 -58.74
N GLU A 39 -25.78 -22.35 -59.61
CA GLU A 39 -25.07 -22.31 -60.85
C GLU A 39 -25.44 -21.10 -61.74
N GLY A 40 -24.41 -20.40 -62.21
CA GLY A 40 -24.54 -19.25 -63.08
C GLY A 40 -25.12 -17.98 -62.44
N SER A 41 -25.45 -18.02 -61.13
CA SER A 41 -25.98 -16.87 -60.39
C SER A 41 -25.02 -16.34 -59.34
N GLY A 42 -25.33 -15.17 -58.78
CA GLY A 42 -24.51 -14.51 -57.78
C GLY A 42 -23.53 -13.46 -58.34
N THR A 43 -22.74 -12.85 -57.45
CA THR A 43 -21.80 -11.79 -57.79
C THR A 43 -20.63 -12.34 -58.58
N ALA A 44 -20.40 -11.79 -59.80
CA ALA A 44 -19.32 -12.21 -60.67
C ALA A 44 -17.97 -11.72 -60.14
N GLY A 45 -16.97 -12.60 -60.20
CA GLY A 45 -15.56 -12.29 -60.00
C GLY A 45 -14.76 -12.34 -61.30
N THR A 46 -13.46 -12.13 -61.20
CA THR A 46 -12.50 -12.25 -62.30
C THR A 46 -11.62 -13.46 -62.05
N VAL A 47 -11.54 -14.36 -63.01
CA VAL A 47 -10.65 -15.54 -62.96
C VAL A 47 -9.20 -15.07 -62.77
N GLY A 48 -8.50 -15.69 -61.80
CA GLY A 48 -7.14 -15.32 -61.41
C GLY A 48 -7.04 -14.15 -60.43
N SER A 49 -8.19 -13.61 -59.95
CA SER A 49 -8.20 -12.56 -58.94
C SER A 49 -8.98 -13.02 -57.71
N ALA A 50 -8.65 -12.48 -56.52
CA ALA A 50 -9.33 -12.79 -55.28
C ALA A 50 -10.80 -12.38 -55.35
N LEU A 51 -11.71 -13.28 -55.00
CA LEU A 51 -13.16 -13.11 -54.88
C LEU A 51 -13.58 -13.35 -53.45
N THR A 52 -14.09 -12.29 -52.78
CA THR A 52 -14.41 -12.30 -51.35
C THR A 52 -15.75 -12.98 -51.11
N GLY A 53 -15.74 -14.11 -50.39
CA GLY A 53 -16.90 -14.81 -49.86
C GLY A 53 -17.35 -14.26 -48.50
N THR A 54 -18.08 -15.03 -47.74
CA THR A 54 -18.54 -14.66 -46.38
C THR A 54 -17.41 -14.80 -45.37
N TYR A 55 -16.70 -15.90 -45.41
CA TYR A 55 -15.68 -16.26 -44.43
C TYR A 55 -14.25 -16.12 -44.95
N GLY A 56 -14.04 -16.01 -46.27
CA GLY A 56 -12.71 -15.92 -46.84
C GLY A 56 -12.69 -15.45 -48.28
N GLN A 57 -11.54 -15.59 -48.89
CA GLN A 57 -11.28 -15.18 -50.27
C GLN A 57 -10.80 -16.37 -51.13
N LEU A 58 -11.49 -16.61 -52.22
CA LEU A 58 -11.11 -17.57 -53.24
C LEU A 58 -10.37 -16.89 -54.40
N THR A 59 -9.23 -17.44 -54.81
CA THR A 59 -8.58 -17.10 -56.08
C THR A 59 -8.60 -18.36 -56.93
N LEU A 60 -9.42 -18.37 -57.99
CA LEU A 60 -9.53 -19.47 -58.94
C LEU A 60 -8.89 -19.09 -60.28
N ASN A 61 -7.93 -19.89 -60.69
CA ASN A 61 -7.17 -19.68 -61.94
C ASN A 61 -7.81 -20.37 -63.15
N ALA A 62 -7.47 -19.93 -64.36
CA ALA A 62 -7.99 -20.50 -65.59
C ALA A 62 -7.63 -21.97 -65.82
N ASN A 63 -6.57 -22.46 -65.18
CA ASN A 63 -6.17 -23.87 -65.23
C ASN A 63 -6.86 -24.77 -64.18
N GLY A 64 -7.84 -24.20 -63.41
CA GLY A 64 -8.55 -24.92 -62.38
C GLY A 64 -7.95 -24.85 -60.97
N SER A 65 -6.67 -24.48 -60.86
CA SER A 65 -6.04 -24.36 -59.54
C SER A 65 -6.64 -23.22 -58.75
N TYR A 66 -6.83 -23.43 -57.43
CA TYR A 66 -7.32 -22.37 -56.56
C TYR A 66 -6.60 -22.33 -55.22
N THR A 67 -6.68 -21.16 -54.63
CA THR A 67 -6.35 -20.91 -53.21
C THR A 67 -7.56 -20.31 -52.52
N TYR A 68 -7.76 -20.68 -51.24
CA TYR A 68 -8.75 -20.07 -50.40
C TYR A 68 -8.08 -19.67 -49.07
N VAL A 69 -8.33 -18.46 -48.62
CA VAL A 69 -7.81 -17.92 -47.34
C VAL A 69 -9.01 -17.48 -46.50
N ALA A 70 -9.21 -18.07 -45.34
CA ALA A 70 -10.22 -17.67 -44.36
C ALA A 70 -9.70 -16.42 -43.62
N ASN A 71 -10.05 -15.23 -44.12
CA ASN A 71 -9.50 -13.95 -43.66
C ASN A 71 -10.54 -12.84 -43.53
N GLN A 72 -11.80 -13.22 -43.38
CA GLN A 72 -12.88 -12.28 -43.14
C GLN A 72 -13.25 -12.30 -41.65
N SER A 73 -13.69 -11.16 -41.08
CA SER A 73 -14.10 -11.09 -39.66
C SER A 73 -15.16 -12.11 -39.26
N ALA A 74 -16.05 -12.50 -40.18
CA ALA A 74 -17.02 -13.56 -39.92
C ALA A 74 -16.37 -14.95 -39.75
N ALA A 75 -15.11 -15.15 -40.13
CA ALA A 75 -14.36 -16.36 -39.84
C ALA A 75 -13.67 -16.29 -38.50
N ASP A 76 -13.25 -15.08 -38.07
CA ASP A 76 -12.65 -14.84 -36.75
C ASP A 76 -13.69 -14.99 -35.62
N ASP A 77 -14.98 -14.72 -35.91
CA ASP A 77 -16.10 -14.85 -34.95
C ASP A 77 -16.60 -16.31 -34.79
N LEU A 78 -15.92 -17.32 -35.37
CA LEU A 78 -16.33 -18.72 -35.29
C LEU A 78 -15.75 -19.42 -34.04
N ASP A 79 -16.60 -19.89 -33.16
CA ASP A 79 -16.18 -20.69 -32.01
C ASP A 79 -15.49 -21.99 -32.43
N ALA A 80 -14.67 -22.52 -31.54
CA ALA A 80 -13.99 -23.81 -31.76
C ALA A 80 -14.95 -24.94 -32.06
N GLY A 81 -14.84 -25.48 -33.28
CA GLY A 81 -15.67 -26.58 -33.76
C GLY A 81 -16.90 -26.16 -34.54
N ASP A 82 -17.15 -24.89 -34.70
CA ASP A 82 -18.15 -24.40 -35.65
C ASP A 82 -17.80 -24.81 -37.06
N VAL A 83 -18.81 -25.15 -37.85
CA VAL A 83 -18.65 -25.58 -39.23
C VAL A 83 -19.57 -24.76 -40.12
N VAL A 84 -18.98 -23.94 -40.95
CA VAL A 84 -19.67 -23.06 -41.92
C VAL A 84 -19.19 -23.31 -43.33
N TYR A 85 -19.87 -22.73 -44.32
CA TYR A 85 -19.55 -22.96 -45.72
C TYR A 85 -19.54 -21.70 -46.51
N ASP A 86 -18.47 -21.50 -47.33
CA ASP A 86 -18.47 -20.60 -48.45
C ASP A 86 -18.74 -21.34 -49.73
N TYR A 87 -19.53 -20.72 -50.59
CA TYR A 87 -19.94 -21.32 -51.87
C TYR A 87 -19.54 -20.42 -53.02
N PHE A 88 -18.89 -21.01 -54.00
CA PHE A 88 -18.55 -20.37 -55.25
C PHE A 88 -19.01 -21.27 -56.44
N ASN A 89 -19.45 -20.69 -57.53
CA ASN A 89 -19.69 -21.44 -58.74
C ASN A 89 -18.76 -20.92 -59.84
N TYR A 90 -18.35 -21.87 -60.71
CA TYR A 90 -17.45 -21.57 -61.79
C TYR A 90 -17.98 -22.15 -63.10
N THR A 91 -17.56 -21.57 -64.21
CA THR A 91 -17.86 -22.07 -65.54
C THR A 91 -16.58 -22.63 -66.16
N VAL A 92 -16.64 -23.88 -66.56
CA VAL A 92 -15.60 -24.56 -67.33
C VAL A 92 -15.98 -24.54 -68.81
N SER A 93 -15.01 -24.51 -69.73
CA SER A 93 -15.20 -24.53 -71.17
C SER A 93 -14.12 -25.38 -71.85
N ASP A 94 -14.49 -26.13 -72.86
CA ASP A 94 -13.61 -26.81 -73.81
C ASP A 94 -13.21 -25.91 -74.99
N GLY A 95 -13.72 -24.69 -75.02
CA GLY A 95 -13.54 -23.71 -76.12
C GLY A 95 -14.76 -23.63 -77.05
N THR A 96 -15.75 -24.55 -76.92
CA THR A 96 -16.96 -24.63 -77.79
C THR A 96 -18.25 -24.59 -76.93
N GLU A 97 -18.28 -25.40 -75.91
CA GLU A 97 -19.40 -25.55 -75.03
C GLU A 97 -18.95 -25.18 -73.54
N THR A 98 -19.91 -25.06 -72.66
CA THR A 98 -19.64 -24.69 -71.28
C THR A 98 -20.51 -25.43 -70.29
N ASP A 99 -19.98 -25.75 -69.10
CA ASP A 99 -20.74 -26.28 -68.00
C ASP A 99 -20.43 -25.52 -66.70
N ILE A 100 -21.28 -25.62 -65.69
CA ILE A 100 -21.16 -24.89 -64.44
C ILE A 100 -21.19 -25.85 -63.27
N ALA A 101 -20.24 -25.68 -62.34
CA ALA A 101 -20.16 -26.44 -61.11
C ALA A 101 -19.98 -25.55 -59.89
N VAL A 102 -20.13 -26.11 -58.68
CA VAL A 102 -20.02 -25.40 -57.41
C VAL A 102 -18.80 -25.87 -56.64
N ILE A 103 -18.03 -24.93 -56.12
CA ILE A 103 -16.99 -25.17 -55.12
C ILE A 103 -17.64 -24.89 -53.76
N THR A 104 -17.58 -25.86 -52.86
CA THR A 104 -17.96 -25.68 -51.45
C THR A 104 -16.72 -25.73 -50.61
N ILE A 105 -16.41 -24.63 -49.93
CA ILE A 105 -15.31 -24.52 -48.95
C ILE A 105 -15.92 -24.67 -47.56
N THR A 106 -15.44 -25.66 -46.79
CA THR A 106 -15.77 -25.82 -45.39
C THR A 106 -14.78 -25.02 -44.54
N VAL A 107 -15.27 -24.09 -43.75
CA VAL A 107 -14.47 -23.32 -42.78
C VAL A 107 -14.83 -23.89 -41.40
N ILE A 108 -13.80 -24.17 -40.63
CA ILE A 108 -13.95 -24.73 -39.26
C ILE A 108 -13.37 -23.71 -38.29
N GLY A 109 -14.18 -23.27 -37.30
CA GLY A 109 -13.77 -22.39 -36.23
C GLY A 109 -12.70 -23.04 -35.34
N ILE A 110 -11.79 -22.24 -34.91
CA ILE A 110 -10.76 -22.57 -33.93
C ILE A 110 -10.85 -21.58 -32.77
N ASN A 111 -10.40 -21.99 -31.59
CA ASN A 111 -10.38 -21.10 -30.45
C ASN A 111 -9.35 -19.99 -30.64
N ASP A 112 -9.78 -18.76 -30.51
CA ASP A 112 -8.92 -17.59 -30.49
C ASP A 112 -8.34 -17.36 -29.07
N THR A 113 -7.49 -16.39 -28.93
CA THR A 113 -6.87 -16.06 -27.64
C THR A 113 -7.48 -14.75 -27.14
N PRO A 114 -7.91 -14.69 -25.88
CA PRO A 114 -8.46 -13.46 -25.32
C PRO A 114 -7.49 -12.28 -25.42
N VAL A 115 -8.04 -11.10 -25.55
CA VAL A 115 -7.31 -9.83 -25.55
C VAL A 115 -7.53 -9.17 -24.19
N ALA A 116 -6.48 -9.14 -23.37
CA ALA A 116 -6.53 -8.49 -22.05
C ALA A 116 -5.97 -7.06 -22.13
N VAL A 117 -6.59 -6.15 -21.38
CA VAL A 117 -6.27 -4.73 -21.28
C VAL A 117 -5.76 -4.43 -19.88
N ASN A 118 -4.80 -3.52 -19.75
CA ASN A 118 -4.24 -3.16 -18.45
C ASN A 118 -5.18 -2.23 -17.67
N ASP A 119 -5.34 -2.50 -16.38
CA ASP A 119 -6.16 -1.74 -15.44
C ASP A 119 -5.37 -0.77 -14.58
N THR A 120 -6.05 0.25 -14.07
CA THR A 120 -5.48 1.19 -13.11
C THR A 120 -6.52 1.59 -12.06
N ASP A 121 -6.07 1.73 -10.81
CA ASP A 121 -6.89 2.29 -9.74
C ASP A 121 -6.03 3.11 -8.76
N SER A 122 -6.66 3.73 -7.78
CA SER A 122 -5.98 4.53 -6.76
C SER A 122 -6.66 4.45 -5.40
N VAL A 123 -5.86 4.57 -4.35
CA VAL A 123 -6.31 4.54 -2.96
C VAL A 123 -5.38 5.43 -2.13
N ALA A 124 -5.86 6.03 -1.04
CA ALA A 124 -4.98 6.59 -0.02
C ALA A 124 -4.38 5.45 0.82
N GLU A 125 -3.24 5.66 1.44
CA GLU A 125 -2.75 4.74 2.48
C GLU A 125 -3.83 4.57 3.55
N ASP A 126 -3.80 3.50 4.32
CA ASP A 126 -4.85 3.07 5.26
C ASP A 126 -6.23 2.82 4.62
N GLY A 127 -6.37 3.10 3.32
CA GLY A 127 -7.61 2.94 2.59
C GLY A 127 -7.75 1.60 1.89
N SER A 128 -8.94 1.39 1.33
CA SER A 128 -9.20 0.24 0.46
C SER A 128 -10.06 0.61 -0.74
N VAL A 129 -9.83 -0.05 -1.86
CA VAL A 129 -10.64 0.04 -3.06
C VAL A 129 -11.17 -1.33 -3.43
N THR A 130 -12.45 -1.42 -3.78
CA THR A 130 -13.09 -2.67 -4.19
C THR A 130 -13.80 -2.47 -5.52
N LYS A 131 -13.56 -3.39 -6.47
CA LYS A 131 -14.25 -3.46 -7.75
C LYS A 131 -14.95 -4.82 -7.89
N THR A 132 -16.18 -4.75 -8.39
CA THR A 132 -17.03 -5.95 -8.55
C THR A 132 -17.68 -5.94 -9.92
N GLY A 133 -17.75 -7.09 -10.54
CA GLY A 133 -18.18 -7.32 -11.92
C GLY A 133 -19.30 -6.43 -12.45
N SER A 134 -19.09 -5.90 -13.60
CA SER A 134 -19.86 -5.04 -14.50
C SER A 134 -19.45 -3.58 -14.62
N GLU A 135 -18.62 -3.04 -13.72
CA GLU A 135 -18.11 -1.67 -13.85
C GLU A 135 -16.69 -1.62 -13.22
N ASP A 136 -15.66 -1.71 -14.06
CA ASP A 136 -14.24 -1.51 -13.69
C ASP A 136 -13.56 -2.64 -12.87
N ASP A 137 -13.99 -3.91 -12.94
CA ASP A 137 -13.12 -5.02 -12.51
C ASP A 137 -12.10 -5.36 -13.60
N VAL A 138 -11.11 -6.21 -13.30
CA VAL A 138 -10.02 -6.49 -14.26
C VAL A 138 -10.43 -7.23 -15.53
N LEU A 139 -11.67 -7.71 -15.66
CA LEU A 139 -12.21 -8.35 -16.86
C LEU A 139 -13.15 -7.46 -17.66
N TYR A 140 -13.42 -6.23 -17.19
CA TYR A 140 -14.48 -5.38 -17.76
C TYR A 140 -14.24 -4.98 -19.21
N ASP A 141 -13.02 -4.68 -19.59
CA ASP A 141 -12.62 -4.29 -20.95
C ASP A 141 -11.77 -5.36 -21.66
N ASP A 142 -11.61 -6.51 -21.04
CA ASP A 142 -11.04 -7.69 -21.68
C ASP A 142 -12.06 -8.30 -22.63
N THR A 143 -11.60 -8.78 -23.78
CA THR A 143 -12.46 -9.30 -24.84
C THR A 143 -11.96 -10.61 -25.41
N ASP A 144 -12.90 -11.43 -25.91
CA ASP A 144 -12.63 -12.55 -26.76
C ASP A 144 -13.54 -12.45 -28.00
N VAL A 145 -13.06 -12.87 -29.16
CA VAL A 145 -13.87 -12.88 -30.36
C VAL A 145 -14.78 -14.11 -30.47
N ASP A 146 -14.44 -15.15 -29.68
CA ASP A 146 -15.30 -16.33 -29.55
C ASP A 146 -16.52 -16.01 -28.65
N ASP A 147 -17.74 -16.06 -29.20
CA ASP A 147 -18.98 -15.64 -28.55
C ASP A 147 -19.38 -16.48 -27.31
N SER A 148 -18.84 -17.69 -27.19
CA SER A 148 -19.30 -18.68 -26.20
C SER A 148 -18.44 -18.76 -24.94
N HIS A 149 -17.36 -17.99 -24.82
CA HIS A 149 -16.40 -18.12 -23.74
C HIS A 149 -16.53 -17.00 -22.69
N ALA A 150 -16.74 -17.38 -21.43
CA ALA A 150 -16.66 -16.49 -20.30
C ALA A 150 -15.20 -16.37 -19.85
N LEU A 151 -14.64 -15.16 -19.91
CA LEU A 151 -13.29 -14.88 -19.42
C LEU A 151 -13.20 -15.05 -17.91
N THR A 152 -12.09 -15.63 -17.45
CA THR A 152 -11.81 -15.83 -16.04
C THR A 152 -10.35 -15.52 -15.70
N VAL A 153 -10.13 -14.96 -14.50
CA VAL A 153 -8.78 -14.79 -13.96
C VAL A 153 -8.31 -16.15 -13.39
N THR A 154 -7.17 -16.64 -13.86
CA THR A 154 -6.63 -17.96 -13.45
C THR A 154 -5.36 -17.86 -12.60
N ALA A 155 -4.64 -16.76 -12.66
CA ALA A 155 -3.43 -16.55 -11.88
C ALA A 155 -3.19 -15.05 -11.61
N ILE A 156 -2.45 -14.77 -10.54
CA ILE A 156 -2.02 -13.41 -10.13
C ILE A 156 -0.58 -13.44 -9.65
N THR A 157 0.19 -12.42 -10.01
CA THR A 157 1.61 -12.30 -9.66
C THR A 157 1.91 -10.87 -9.22
N PRO A 158 2.27 -10.60 -7.96
CA PRO A 158 2.76 -9.28 -7.55
C PRO A 158 4.13 -9.00 -8.17
N SER A 159 4.44 -7.74 -8.42
CA SER A 159 5.75 -7.33 -8.96
C SER A 159 6.89 -7.86 -8.08
N GLY A 160 7.84 -8.57 -8.68
CA GLY A 160 8.96 -9.20 -7.96
C GLY A 160 8.61 -10.41 -7.10
N GLY A 161 7.34 -10.82 -7.05
CA GLY A 161 6.86 -11.95 -6.26
C GLY A 161 6.65 -13.24 -7.06
N SER A 162 5.99 -14.20 -6.44
CA SER A 162 5.65 -15.50 -7.04
C SER A 162 4.21 -15.53 -7.52
N THR A 163 3.95 -16.24 -8.60
CA THR A 163 2.61 -16.45 -9.14
C THR A 163 1.78 -17.32 -8.20
N SER A 164 0.56 -16.88 -7.93
CA SER A 164 -0.49 -17.61 -7.20
C SER A 164 -1.62 -17.99 -8.15
N THR A 165 -2.14 -19.21 -8.03
CA THR A 165 -3.33 -19.64 -8.78
C THR A 165 -4.57 -19.01 -8.16
N VAL A 166 -5.45 -18.45 -8.99
CA VAL A 166 -6.76 -17.97 -8.57
C VAL A 166 -7.75 -19.13 -8.58
N THR A 167 -8.52 -19.27 -7.50
CA THR A 167 -9.46 -20.39 -7.35
C THR A 167 -10.65 -20.23 -8.31
N GLU A 168 -10.92 -21.24 -9.12
CA GLU A 168 -12.06 -21.24 -10.06
C GLU A 168 -13.39 -20.95 -9.34
N GLY A 169 -14.20 -20.08 -9.93
CA GLY A 169 -15.50 -19.68 -9.40
C GLY A 169 -15.45 -18.80 -8.14
N SER A 170 -14.26 -18.35 -7.74
CA SER A 170 -14.10 -17.41 -6.63
C SER A 170 -14.49 -15.99 -7.02
N THR A 171 -14.84 -15.21 -6.00
CA THR A 171 -14.95 -13.74 -6.05
C THR A 171 -13.99 -13.15 -5.02
N HIS A 172 -13.72 -11.84 -5.07
CA HIS A 172 -12.89 -11.18 -4.03
C HIS A 172 -13.42 -11.45 -2.61
N SER A 173 -14.73 -11.55 -2.42
CA SER A 173 -15.38 -11.76 -1.12
C SER A 173 -15.63 -13.22 -0.74
N SER A 174 -15.43 -14.16 -1.67
CA SER A 174 -15.67 -15.59 -1.45
C SER A 174 -14.64 -16.46 -2.17
N GLY A 175 -13.66 -16.94 -1.43
CA GLY A 175 -12.60 -17.83 -1.95
C GLY A 175 -11.56 -17.11 -2.79
N GLY A 176 -11.51 -15.78 -2.77
CA GLY A 176 -10.53 -14.96 -3.49
C GLY A 176 -9.10 -15.28 -3.10
N THR A 177 -8.19 -15.10 -4.04
CA THR A 177 -6.76 -15.33 -3.85
C THR A 177 -6.09 -14.06 -3.36
N THR A 178 -5.40 -14.15 -2.22
CA THR A 178 -4.68 -13.04 -1.60
C THR A 178 -3.22 -13.03 -2.05
N VAL A 179 -2.73 -11.88 -2.45
CA VAL A 179 -1.31 -11.62 -2.73
C VAL A 179 -0.90 -10.28 -2.12
N THR A 180 0.32 -10.21 -1.59
CA THR A 180 0.86 -9.01 -0.95
C THR A 180 1.80 -8.30 -1.92
N GLY A 181 1.54 -7.01 -2.13
CA GLY A 181 2.39 -6.08 -2.84
C GLY A 181 3.44 -5.45 -1.92
N THR A 182 3.99 -4.31 -2.35
CA THR A 182 4.94 -3.54 -1.52
C THR A 182 4.19 -2.67 -0.51
N TYR A 183 3.09 -2.08 -0.94
CA TYR A 183 2.32 -1.07 -0.18
C TYR A 183 0.97 -1.58 0.30
N GLY A 184 0.50 -2.72 -0.21
CA GLY A 184 -0.80 -3.24 0.19
C GLY A 184 -1.04 -4.70 -0.19
N THR A 185 -2.23 -5.16 0.17
CA THR A 185 -2.71 -6.52 -0.07
C THR A 185 -3.85 -6.51 -1.08
N LEU A 186 -3.70 -7.31 -2.15
CA LEU A 186 -4.74 -7.55 -3.16
C LEU A 186 -5.43 -8.88 -2.91
N VAL A 187 -6.77 -8.89 -2.90
CA VAL A 187 -7.61 -10.10 -2.94
C VAL A 187 -8.37 -10.09 -4.25
N ILE A 188 -8.17 -11.08 -5.12
CA ILE A 188 -8.78 -11.16 -6.45
C ILE A 188 -9.58 -12.46 -6.62
N GLY A 189 -10.73 -12.36 -7.28
CA GLY A 189 -11.57 -13.49 -7.67
C GLY A 189 -11.35 -13.92 -9.12
N ALA A 190 -11.78 -15.15 -9.43
CA ALA A 190 -11.80 -15.65 -10.81
C ALA A 190 -12.77 -14.88 -11.71
N ASP A 191 -13.76 -14.22 -11.12
CA ASP A 191 -14.72 -13.36 -11.80
C ASP A 191 -14.21 -11.96 -12.13
N GLY A 192 -12.91 -11.69 -11.90
CA GLY A 192 -12.26 -10.39 -12.11
C GLY A 192 -12.42 -9.40 -10.96
N SER A 193 -13.35 -9.65 -10.04
CA SER A 193 -13.55 -8.76 -8.89
C SER A 193 -12.33 -8.74 -7.97
N TYR A 194 -12.04 -7.58 -7.38
CA TYR A 194 -10.91 -7.46 -6.44
C TYR A 194 -11.18 -6.45 -5.32
N THR A 195 -10.40 -6.60 -4.26
CA THR A 195 -10.19 -5.58 -3.22
C THR A 195 -8.69 -5.40 -3.02
N TYR A 196 -8.24 -4.16 -3.06
CA TYR A 196 -6.90 -3.79 -2.63
C TYR A 196 -6.99 -2.94 -1.36
N THR A 197 -6.19 -3.26 -0.36
CA THR A 197 -6.04 -2.51 0.89
C THR A 197 -4.59 -2.08 1.03
N ALA A 198 -4.34 -0.80 1.23
CA ALA A 198 -3.01 -0.26 1.51
C ALA A 198 -2.72 -0.46 3.01
N ASP A 199 -2.16 -1.61 3.37
CA ASP A 199 -2.05 -2.13 4.74
C ASP A 199 -0.62 -2.58 5.12
N GLN A 200 0.38 -2.12 4.38
CA GLN A 200 1.77 -2.47 4.66
C GLN A 200 2.52 -1.27 5.27
N ASP A 201 3.44 -1.53 6.20
CA ASP A 201 4.28 -0.50 6.86
C ASP A 201 4.95 0.47 5.87
N ALA A 202 5.19 0.03 4.62
CA ALA A 202 5.75 0.87 3.58
C ALA A 202 4.74 1.87 2.98
N ALA A 203 3.44 1.66 3.18
CA ALA A 203 2.41 2.62 2.83
C ALA A 203 2.27 3.67 3.94
N ASP A 204 2.25 3.23 5.22
CA ASP A 204 2.16 4.11 6.38
C ASP A 204 3.33 5.12 6.49
N ALA A 205 4.48 4.81 5.86
CA ALA A 205 5.64 5.68 5.84
C ALA A 205 5.61 6.75 4.73
N LEU A 206 4.53 6.89 4.00
CA LEU A 206 4.42 7.87 2.91
C LEU A 206 4.00 9.23 3.45
N ASP A 207 4.83 10.24 3.19
CA ASP A 207 4.45 11.63 3.52
C ASP A 207 3.20 12.09 2.77
N ASN A 208 2.47 13.02 3.34
CA ASN A 208 1.28 13.60 2.73
C ASN A 208 1.50 14.09 1.29
N GLY A 209 0.85 13.44 0.34
CA GLY A 209 0.89 13.74 -1.09
C GLY A 209 1.94 12.95 -1.87
N ASP A 210 2.74 12.12 -1.22
CA ASP A 210 3.58 11.15 -1.91
C ASP A 210 2.73 10.13 -2.67
N THR A 211 3.25 9.66 -3.79
CA THR A 211 2.56 8.68 -4.62
C THR A 211 3.49 7.56 -5.03
N VAL A 212 3.06 6.35 -4.79
CA VAL A 212 3.76 5.12 -5.16
C VAL A 212 2.82 4.17 -5.89
N THR A 213 3.32 3.07 -6.44
CA THR A 213 2.47 2.12 -7.16
C THR A 213 2.79 0.69 -6.80
N ASP A 214 1.75 -0.11 -6.57
CA ASP A 214 1.80 -1.56 -6.63
C ASP A 214 1.32 -2.05 -8.00
N VAL A 215 2.02 -3.04 -8.55
CA VAL A 215 1.71 -3.62 -9.86
C VAL A 215 1.55 -5.13 -9.71
N PHE A 216 0.42 -5.64 -10.20
CA PHE A 216 0.14 -7.08 -10.22
C PHE A 216 -0.14 -7.51 -11.66
N THR A 217 0.45 -8.62 -12.10
CA THR A 217 0.15 -9.24 -13.39
C THR A 217 -0.88 -10.34 -13.19
N TYR A 218 -2.02 -10.24 -13.86
CA TYR A 218 -3.04 -11.28 -13.85
C TYR A 218 -3.08 -12.04 -15.18
N THR A 219 -3.59 -13.26 -15.14
CA THR A 219 -3.75 -14.13 -16.33
C THR A 219 -5.24 -14.32 -16.58
N VAL A 220 -5.68 -13.93 -17.77
CA VAL A 220 -7.03 -14.12 -18.28
C VAL A 220 -7.09 -15.36 -19.14
N SER A 221 -8.13 -16.16 -19.02
CA SER A 221 -8.35 -17.37 -19.79
C SER A 221 -9.81 -17.52 -20.20
N ASP A 222 -10.03 -18.00 -21.42
CA ASP A 222 -11.30 -18.49 -21.97
C ASP A 222 -11.56 -19.98 -21.64
N GLY A 223 -10.64 -20.65 -20.94
CA GLY A 223 -10.66 -22.07 -20.63
C GLY A 223 -9.80 -22.93 -21.57
N THR A 224 -9.31 -22.39 -22.68
CA THR A 224 -8.48 -23.05 -23.67
C THR A 224 -7.14 -22.34 -23.85
N ASN A 225 -7.19 -21.06 -24.12
CA ASN A 225 -6.05 -20.16 -24.28
C ASN A 225 -5.98 -19.16 -23.12
N SER A 226 -4.87 -18.44 -23.02
CA SER A 226 -4.71 -17.41 -21.99
C SER A 226 -3.77 -16.30 -22.44
N THR A 227 -4.00 -15.11 -21.89
CA THR A 227 -3.16 -13.94 -22.05
C THR A 227 -2.93 -13.27 -20.70
N THR A 228 -2.10 -12.24 -20.62
CA THR A 228 -1.82 -11.53 -19.38
C THR A 228 -1.98 -10.03 -19.54
N ALA A 229 -2.46 -9.39 -18.48
CA ALA A 229 -2.43 -7.94 -18.34
C ALA A 229 -2.01 -7.56 -16.92
N THR A 230 -1.96 -6.26 -16.61
CA THR A 230 -1.55 -5.76 -15.31
C THR A 230 -2.62 -4.87 -14.71
N ILE A 231 -2.80 -4.99 -13.38
CA ILE A 231 -3.47 -3.97 -12.59
C ILE A 231 -2.40 -3.15 -11.85
N THR A 232 -2.47 -1.82 -11.99
CA THR A 232 -1.59 -0.86 -11.32
C THR A 232 -2.40 -0.05 -10.32
N ILE A 233 -2.08 -0.18 -9.04
CA ILE A 233 -2.72 0.59 -7.96
C ILE A 233 -1.78 1.71 -7.54
N THR A 234 -2.27 2.96 -7.62
CA THR A 234 -1.57 4.12 -7.08
C THR A 234 -1.96 4.31 -5.62
N VAL A 235 -0.99 4.27 -4.71
CA VAL A 235 -1.18 4.59 -3.29
C VAL A 235 -0.69 6.02 -3.06
N THR A 236 -1.50 6.82 -2.36
CA THR A 236 -1.19 8.21 -2.04
C THR A 236 -1.08 8.36 -0.54
N GLY A 237 0.04 8.90 -0.07
CA GLY A 237 0.31 9.23 1.32
C GLY A 237 -0.65 10.28 1.88
N ILE A 238 -1.02 10.13 3.13
CA ILE A 238 -1.74 11.11 3.96
C ILE A 238 -0.91 11.37 5.21
N ASN A 239 -1.14 12.49 5.87
CA ASN A 239 -0.41 12.81 7.10
C ASN A 239 -0.92 11.96 8.27
N ASP A 240 -0.02 11.22 8.90
CA ASP A 240 -0.29 10.48 10.11
C ASP A 240 -0.30 11.38 11.36
N THR A 241 -0.74 10.82 12.48
CA THR A 241 -0.72 11.52 13.76
C THR A 241 0.46 11.02 14.57
N PRO A 242 1.35 11.90 15.06
CA PRO A 242 2.42 11.48 15.95
C PRO A 242 1.86 10.77 17.18
N VAL A 243 2.63 9.84 17.74
CA VAL A 243 2.33 9.12 18.98
C VAL A 243 3.32 9.56 20.03
N ALA A 244 2.83 10.35 21.00
CA ALA A 244 3.62 10.79 22.15
C ALA A 244 3.62 9.75 23.25
N GLN A 245 4.76 9.55 23.93
CA GLN A 245 4.94 8.61 25.02
C GLN A 245 5.29 9.32 26.33
N ASP A 246 4.77 8.81 27.47
CA ASP A 246 5.05 9.37 28.79
C ASP A 246 6.55 9.31 29.15
N ASP A 247 7.10 10.41 29.67
CA ASP A 247 8.49 10.55 30.09
C ASP A 247 8.69 10.59 31.58
N VAL A 248 9.89 10.26 32.02
CA VAL A 248 10.29 10.27 33.43
C VAL A 248 11.64 10.94 33.66
N GLY A 249 11.73 11.70 34.75
CA GLY A 249 12.97 12.26 35.24
C GLY A 249 13.09 12.03 36.76
N VAL A 250 14.31 11.88 37.27
CA VAL A 250 14.59 11.70 38.70
C VAL A 250 15.65 12.71 39.13
N ILE A 251 15.47 13.36 40.28
CA ILE A 251 16.36 14.38 40.80
C ILE A 251 16.33 14.43 42.30
N ALA A 252 17.45 14.80 42.97
CA ALA A 252 17.43 15.21 44.35
C ALA A 252 16.87 16.63 44.49
N GLU A 253 16.26 16.95 45.63
CA GLU A 253 15.97 18.35 45.96
C GLU A 253 17.23 19.21 45.88
N ASP A 254 17.08 20.52 45.83
CA ASP A 254 18.18 21.51 45.69
C ASP A 254 19.08 21.33 44.47
N SER A 255 18.73 20.42 43.57
CA SER A 255 19.52 20.12 42.35
C SER A 255 18.83 20.59 41.10
N THR A 256 19.55 20.53 39.96
CA THR A 256 19.00 20.80 38.64
C THR A 256 19.28 19.62 37.70
N LEU A 257 18.22 19.03 37.21
CA LEU A 257 18.25 18.06 36.14
C LEU A 257 18.35 18.78 34.79
N THR A 258 19.25 18.37 33.92
CA THR A 258 19.39 18.88 32.56
C THR A 258 19.41 17.71 31.58
N VAL A 259 18.43 17.70 30.70
CA VAL A 259 18.29 16.70 29.62
C VAL A 259 18.45 17.43 28.29
N ALA A 260 19.52 17.09 27.58
CA ALA A 260 19.85 17.71 26.30
C ALA A 260 19.22 16.91 25.14
N ASN A 261 18.87 17.62 24.06
CA ASN A 261 18.46 16.99 22.81
C ASN A 261 19.64 16.20 22.23
N SER A 262 19.71 14.93 22.51
CA SER A 262 20.62 13.98 21.86
C SER A 262 20.20 12.54 22.18
N ALA A 263 20.20 11.71 21.16
CA ALA A 263 20.07 10.26 21.30
C ALA A 263 21.06 9.73 22.36
N ASN A 264 20.55 9.23 23.48
CA ASN A 264 21.30 8.87 24.70
C ASN A 264 21.75 10.07 25.56
N ALA A 265 20.80 10.61 26.24
CA ALA A 265 20.84 11.44 27.43
C ALA A 265 22.24 11.76 27.99
N ASN A 266 22.75 12.93 27.70
CA ASN A 266 23.61 13.58 28.66
C ASN A 266 22.74 14.11 29.82
N VAL A 267 22.22 13.19 30.63
CA VAL A 267 21.64 13.55 31.92
C VAL A 267 22.80 13.93 32.83
N THR A 268 22.95 15.19 33.12
CA THR A 268 23.91 15.64 34.16
C THR A 268 23.18 15.80 35.46
N ASP A 269 23.03 14.70 36.16
CA ASP A 269 22.61 14.68 37.55
C ASP A 269 23.55 13.82 38.39
N SER A 270 23.79 14.25 39.64
CA SER A 270 24.60 13.52 40.61
C SER A 270 23.88 12.31 41.21
N TYR A 271 22.61 12.08 40.86
CA TYR A 271 21.74 11.07 41.46
C TYR A 271 21.34 9.92 40.53
N ASP A 272 21.78 9.91 39.28
CA ASP A 272 21.53 8.81 38.33
C ASP A 272 22.27 7.52 38.75
N ALA A 273 21.74 6.85 39.80
CA ALA A 273 22.20 5.54 40.22
C ALA A 273 21.46 4.39 39.53
N THR A 274 20.40 4.65 38.72
CA THR A 274 19.44 3.62 38.27
C THR A 274 19.10 3.66 36.79
N GLY A 275 19.48 4.71 36.04
CA GLY A 275 19.14 4.79 34.59
C GLY A 275 17.64 4.95 34.36
N GLU A 276 16.93 5.66 35.24
CA GLU A 276 15.47 5.86 35.18
C GLU A 276 15.05 7.15 34.48
N HIS A 277 15.88 7.69 33.61
CA HIS A 277 15.53 8.83 32.76
C HIS A 277 15.14 8.37 31.37
N SER A 278 14.05 8.93 30.82
CA SER A 278 13.60 8.63 29.46
C SER A 278 14.40 9.33 28.35
N GLY A 279 15.28 10.26 28.67
CA GLY A 279 15.92 11.11 27.69
C GLY A 279 15.19 12.44 27.51
N ASP A 280 15.38 13.13 26.39
CA ASP A 280 14.52 14.27 26.03
C ASP A 280 13.13 13.75 25.60
N VAL A 281 12.12 14.65 25.62
CA VAL A 281 10.72 14.21 25.40
C VAL A 281 10.38 13.84 23.96
N ILE A 282 11.32 14.01 23.00
CA ILE A 282 11.16 13.59 21.59
C ILE A 282 12.19 12.51 21.23
N ASP A 283 12.85 11.88 22.20
CA ASP A 283 13.96 10.96 21.95
C ASP A 283 13.56 9.78 21.05
N THR A 284 14.14 9.73 19.87
CA THR A 284 13.96 8.65 18.90
C THR A 284 14.84 7.42 19.16
N SER A 285 15.60 7.40 20.26
CA SER A 285 16.61 6.35 20.55
C SER A 285 16.21 5.36 21.63
N SER A 286 15.19 5.64 22.44
CA SER A 286 14.67 4.79 23.52
C SER A 286 13.48 3.96 23.02
N SER A 287 13.51 2.65 23.21
CA SER A 287 12.41 1.76 22.78
C SER A 287 11.15 1.80 23.65
N THR A 288 11.13 2.57 24.75
CA THR A 288 10.03 2.59 25.72
C THR A 288 9.42 3.96 26.00
N HIS A 289 10.07 5.04 25.56
CA HIS A 289 9.63 6.44 25.75
C HIS A 289 9.91 7.27 24.49
N THR A 290 9.80 6.66 23.32
CA THR A 290 10.08 7.30 22.04
C THR A 290 8.82 7.88 21.47
N ASP A 291 8.77 9.18 21.28
CA ASP A 291 7.78 9.82 20.44
C ASP A 291 8.04 9.44 18.98
N ASN A 292 7.01 9.06 18.27
CA ASN A 292 7.12 8.51 16.93
C ASN A 292 6.08 9.11 16.01
N ASP A 293 6.44 9.18 14.74
CA ASP A 293 5.51 9.48 13.66
C ASP A 293 5.71 8.40 12.59
N ALA A 294 4.65 8.00 11.91
CA ALA A 294 4.74 7.01 10.86
C ALA A 294 5.29 7.61 9.57
N ASP A 295 5.04 8.89 9.32
CA ASP A 295 5.57 9.63 8.17
C ASP A 295 7.11 9.67 8.17
N ASP A 296 7.75 9.24 7.08
CA ASP A 296 9.23 9.09 6.96
C ASP A 296 10.00 10.40 7.19
N SER A 297 9.43 11.55 6.86
CA SER A 297 10.08 12.86 6.96
C SER A 297 9.55 13.72 8.10
N ALA A 298 8.66 13.19 8.94
CA ALA A 298 8.08 13.93 10.04
C ALA A 298 9.16 14.44 11.01
N SER A 299 9.10 15.75 11.32
CA SER A 299 9.98 16.40 12.28
C SER A 299 9.17 16.88 13.48
N LEU A 300 9.20 16.09 14.54
CA LEU A 300 8.44 16.37 15.74
C LEU A 300 8.98 17.60 16.51
N THR A 301 8.07 18.40 17.03
CA THR A 301 8.40 19.57 17.85
C THR A 301 7.41 19.70 19.01
N VAL A 302 7.91 20.11 20.19
CA VAL A 302 7.04 20.46 21.33
C VAL A 302 6.40 21.80 21.05
N THR A 303 5.07 21.82 21.06
CA THR A 303 4.26 23.03 20.75
C THR A 303 3.54 23.59 21.97
N ALA A 304 3.35 22.80 23.03
CA ALA A 304 2.73 23.26 24.27
C ALA A 304 3.30 22.53 25.50
N VAL A 305 3.22 23.17 26.65
CA VAL A 305 3.51 22.60 27.97
C VAL A 305 2.47 23.06 28.98
N ARG A 306 2.07 22.18 29.91
CA ARG A 306 1.10 22.46 30.98
C ARG A 306 1.53 21.80 32.29
N LEU A 307 1.18 22.44 33.41
CA LEU A 307 1.31 21.86 34.73
C LEU A 307 0.08 20.99 35.04
N GLY A 308 0.26 19.72 35.34
CA GLY A 308 -0.83 18.82 35.75
C GLY A 308 -0.55 17.36 35.47
N SER A 309 -1.25 16.46 36.12
CA SER A 309 -1.12 15.01 36.00
C SER A 309 -2.05 14.36 34.95
N THR A 310 -2.91 15.16 34.33
CA THR A 310 -3.88 14.71 33.31
C THR A 310 -3.56 15.41 32.01
N GLU A 311 -3.39 14.63 30.98
CA GLU A 311 -3.13 15.12 29.63
C GLU A 311 -4.18 16.15 29.19
N ASP A 312 -3.75 17.16 28.42
CA ASP A 312 -4.55 18.27 27.94
C ASP A 312 -5.19 19.16 29.03
N ALA A 313 -4.93 18.87 30.31
CA ALA A 313 -5.48 19.61 31.43
C ALA A 313 -4.40 20.38 32.21
N GLY A 314 -4.83 21.29 33.05
CA GLY A 314 -3.95 22.06 33.93
C GLY A 314 -3.56 23.45 33.40
N SER A 315 -2.65 24.11 34.12
CA SER A 315 -2.24 25.48 33.82
C SER A 315 -1.24 25.50 32.67
N ALA A 316 -1.55 26.28 31.61
CA ALA A 316 -0.67 26.42 30.47
C ALA A 316 0.61 27.18 30.84
N GLY A 317 1.75 26.68 30.34
CA GLY A 317 3.04 27.36 30.30
C GLY A 317 3.36 27.81 28.87
N THR A 318 4.57 28.34 28.71
CA THR A 318 5.15 28.72 27.42
C THR A 318 6.37 27.85 27.16
N VAL A 319 6.45 27.21 26.01
CA VAL A 319 7.62 26.44 25.62
C VAL A 319 8.87 27.31 25.62
N GLY A 320 9.97 26.83 26.21
CA GLY A 320 11.21 27.58 26.43
C GLY A 320 11.22 28.52 27.63
N GLU A 321 10.12 28.63 28.38
CA GLU A 321 10.02 29.44 29.59
C GLU A 321 9.79 28.54 30.82
N ALA A 322 10.22 29.00 32.01
CA ALA A 322 10.06 28.24 33.23
C ALA A 322 8.59 28.12 33.65
N LEU A 323 8.10 26.91 33.86
CA LEU A 323 6.78 26.58 34.38
C LEU A 323 6.93 26.02 35.80
N THR A 324 6.36 26.75 36.79
CA THR A 324 6.49 26.39 38.22
C THR A 324 5.53 25.28 38.61
N GLY A 325 6.09 24.17 39.06
CA GLY A 325 5.41 23.04 39.68
C GLY A 325 5.24 23.22 41.17
N THR A 326 5.03 22.13 41.90
CA THR A 326 4.91 22.13 43.39
C THR A 326 6.29 22.19 44.04
N TYR A 327 7.23 21.41 43.54
CA TYR A 327 8.54 21.20 44.12
C TYR A 327 9.70 21.85 43.29
N GLY A 328 9.42 22.22 42.07
CA GLY A 328 10.43 22.79 41.19
C GLY A 328 9.88 23.52 39.95
N GLN A 329 10.77 23.88 39.07
CA GLN A 329 10.46 24.56 37.79
C GLN A 329 10.97 23.77 36.59
N LEU A 330 10.07 23.45 35.66
CA LEU A 330 10.40 22.86 34.37
C LEU A 330 10.58 23.94 33.30
N THR A 331 11.65 23.89 32.53
CA THR A 331 11.80 24.60 31.26
C THR A 331 11.92 23.57 30.15
N LEU A 332 10.90 23.43 29.32
CA LEU A 332 10.83 22.50 28.20
C LEU A 332 10.98 23.26 26.88
N ASN A 333 11.93 22.87 26.05
CA ASN A 333 12.22 23.50 24.77
C ASN A 333 11.47 22.84 23.61
N ALA A 334 11.37 23.54 22.48
CA ALA A 334 10.69 23.02 21.30
C ALA A 334 11.35 21.78 20.67
N ASP A 335 12.63 21.56 20.93
CA ASP A 335 13.42 20.41 20.47
C ASP A 335 13.35 19.20 21.43
N GLY A 336 12.49 19.22 22.45
CA GLY A 336 12.33 18.16 23.42
C GLY A 336 13.26 18.23 24.62
N SER A 337 14.37 18.96 24.52
CA SER A 337 15.30 19.13 25.65
C SER A 337 14.64 19.88 26.81
N TYR A 338 15.01 19.54 28.03
CA TYR A 338 14.43 20.21 29.19
C TYR A 338 15.42 20.38 30.36
N THR A 339 15.11 21.32 31.23
CA THR A 339 15.72 21.45 32.55
C THR A 339 14.63 21.45 33.63
N TYR A 340 14.91 20.80 34.75
CA TYR A 340 14.06 20.90 35.92
C TYR A 340 14.93 21.28 37.13
N ALA A 341 14.58 22.35 37.83
CA ALA A 341 15.27 22.77 39.06
C ALA A 341 14.32 22.55 40.24
N ALA A 342 14.71 21.68 41.19
CA ALA A 342 13.99 21.45 42.42
C ALA A 342 14.30 22.59 43.42
N ASN A 343 13.61 23.73 43.23
CA ASN A 343 13.94 25.00 43.89
C ASN A 343 12.75 25.71 44.53
N GLN A 344 11.69 24.99 44.83
CA GLN A 344 10.53 25.57 45.51
C GLN A 344 10.56 25.23 47.00
N ASP A 345 10.13 26.16 47.84
CA ASP A 345 10.07 26.00 49.30
C ASP A 345 9.39 24.70 49.77
N ALA A 346 8.59 24.04 48.94
CA ALA A 346 7.96 22.77 49.23
C ALA A 346 8.91 21.56 49.07
N ALA A 347 10.03 21.73 48.42
CA ALA A 347 11.06 20.71 48.30
C ALA A 347 11.99 20.70 49.48
N ASP A 348 12.38 21.88 50.00
CA ASP A 348 13.39 22.05 51.06
C ASP A 348 13.15 21.21 52.35
N PRO A 349 11.92 20.91 52.80
CA PRO A 349 11.73 20.13 54.01
C PRO A 349 11.57 18.62 53.79
N LEU A 350 12.04 18.06 52.70
CA LEU A 350 11.97 16.65 52.41
C LEU A 350 13.12 15.89 53.10
N ASP A 351 12.79 14.95 53.98
CA ASP A 351 13.78 14.13 54.67
C ASP A 351 14.45 13.10 53.74
N VAL A 352 15.60 12.59 54.11
CA VAL A 352 16.28 11.50 53.40
C VAL A 352 15.38 10.32 53.19
N GLY A 353 15.05 10.03 51.92
CA GLY A 353 14.21 8.90 51.51
C GLY A 353 12.78 9.29 51.22
N ASP A 354 12.39 10.55 51.43
CA ASP A 354 11.13 11.06 50.94
C ASP A 354 11.14 11.11 49.40
N ILE A 355 9.98 10.78 48.81
CA ILE A 355 9.80 10.78 47.34
C ILE A 355 8.50 11.50 47.02
N VAL A 356 8.61 12.56 46.24
CA VAL A 356 7.48 13.34 45.77
C VAL A 356 7.53 13.51 44.24
N TYR A 357 6.45 14.03 43.68
CA TYR A 357 6.31 14.08 42.20
C TYR A 357 5.77 15.41 41.76
N ASP A 358 6.38 15.98 40.69
CA ASP A 358 5.79 16.99 39.83
C ASP A 358 5.37 16.38 38.48
N TYR A 359 4.24 16.84 37.99
CA TYR A 359 3.65 16.32 36.74
C TYR A 359 3.45 17.48 35.76
N PHE A 360 3.92 17.27 34.51
CA PHE A 360 3.72 18.19 33.41
C PHE A 360 3.21 17.42 32.22
N ASN A 361 2.44 18.07 31.35
CA ASN A 361 2.03 17.53 30.06
C ASN A 361 2.67 18.36 28.97
N TYR A 362 3.02 17.72 27.88
CA TYR A 362 3.50 18.39 26.69
C TYR A 362 2.72 17.92 25.46
N THR A 363 2.69 18.76 24.44
CA THR A 363 2.10 18.43 23.13
C THR A 363 3.20 18.42 22.10
N VAL A 364 3.34 17.31 21.41
CA VAL A 364 4.23 17.15 20.25
C VAL A 364 3.44 17.29 18.97
N SER A 365 4.02 17.83 17.93
CA SER A 365 3.39 18.03 16.62
C SER A 365 4.42 17.86 15.50
N ASP A 366 3.96 17.28 14.38
CA ASP A 366 4.63 17.23 13.08
C ASP A 366 4.47 18.55 12.28
N GLY A 367 3.68 19.50 12.77
CA GLY A 367 3.31 20.76 12.12
C GLY A 367 1.90 20.77 11.52
N THR A 368 1.21 19.64 11.48
CA THR A 368 -0.14 19.47 10.92
C THR A 368 -1.13 18.99 12.00
N VAL A 369 -0.79 17.94 12.69
CA VAL A 369 -1.56 17.33 13.78
C VAL A 369 -0.69 17.20 15.02
N SER A 370 -1.23 16.69 16.12
CA SER A 370 -0.50 16.64 17.40
C SER A 370 -1.04 15.58 18.33
N ASP A 371 -0.17 15.10 19.24
CA ASP A 371 -0.51 14.24 20.34
C ASP A 371 0.08 14.78 21.65
N THR A 372 -0.36 14.26 22.80
CA THR A 372 0.00 14.77 24.13
C THR A 372 0.43 13.64 25.03
N ALA A 373 1.56 13.84 25.72
CA ALA A 373 2.05 12.93 26.74
C ALA A 373 2.45 13.69 28.01
N ARG A 374 2.89 12.97 29.05
CA ARG A 374 3.19 13.48 30.37
C ARG A 374 4.67 13.28 30.71
N ILE A 375 5.27 14.32 31.32
CA ILE A 375 6.55 14.20 32.04
C ILE A 375 6.27 14.03 33.52
N THR A 376 6.80 12.99 34.15
CA THR A 376 6.79 12.77 35.60
C THR A 376 8.17 13.01 36.17
N ILE A 377 8.35 14.03 36.97
CA ILE A 377 9.60 14.28 37.71
C ILE A 377 9.47 13.74 39.13
N THR A 378 10.36 12.82 39.46
CA THR A 378 10.50 12.27 40.83
C THR A 378 11.57 13.08 41.57
N ILE A 379 11.19 13.68 42.69
CA ILE A 379 12.10 14.44 43.55
C ILE A 379 12.35 13.59 44.80
N ILE A 380 13.63 13.46 45.16
CA ILE A 380 14.09 12.65 46.31
C ILE A 380 14.69 13.58 47.33
N GLY A 381 14.21 13.49 48.59
CA GLY A 381 14.72 14.24 49.71
C GLY A 381 16.16 13.85 50.06
N ILE A 382 16.97 14.81 50.42
CA ILE A 382 18.32 14.69 50.96
C ILE A 382 18.41 15.41 52.30
N ASN A 383 19.46 15.10 53.08
CA ASN A 383 19.65 15.77 54.37
C ASN A 383 20.20 17.19 54.20
N ASP A 384 19.50 18.14 54.72
CA ASP A 384 19.96 19.54 54.79
C ASP A 384 20.95 19.80 55.91
N THR A 385 21.53 20.96 55.89
CA THR A 385 22.50 21.38 56.90
C THR A 385 21.79 22.23 57.96
N PRO A 386 21.84 21.88 59.27
CA PRO A 386 21.25 22.68 60.29
C PRO A 386 21.86 24.08 60.35
N THR A 387 21.03 25.05 60.69
CA THR A 387 21.44 26.45 60.87
C THR A 387 21.59 26.76 62.34
N ALA A 388 22.82 26.97 62.76
CA ALA A 388 23.13 27.35 64.12
C ALA A 388 23.11 28.89 64.31
N VAL A 389 22.52 29.33 65.40
CA VAL A 389 22.44 30.75 65.78
C VAL A 389 23.41 31.05 66.94
N ASP A 390 24.05 32.20 66.90
CA ASP A 390 25.03 32.58 67.94
C ASP A 390 24.33 32.84 69.28
N ASP A 391 24.67 32.10 70.33
CA ASP A 391 24.19 32.29 71.67
C ASP A 391 25.06 33.25 72.45
N THR A 392 24.43 33.95 73.38
CA THR A 392 25.15 34.82 74.28
C THR A 392 24.64 34.68 75.69
N ASP A 393 25.53 34.54 76.67
CA ASP A 393 25.20 34.55 78.06
C ASP A 393 26.17 35.35 78.88
N SER A 394 25.90 35.60 80.13
CA SER A 394 26.75 36.37 81.04
C SER A 394 26.79 35.76 82.42
N VAL A 395 27.97 35.73 83.02
CA VAL A 395 28.17 35.27 84.39
C VAL A 395 29.12 36.24 85.15
N ASN A 396 28.94 36.47 86.41
CA ASN A 396 29.88 37.25 87.22
C ASN A 396 31.11 36.40 87.57
N GLU A 397 32.23 37.06 87.89
CA GLU A 397 33.39 36.38 88.37
C GLU A 397 33.07 35.56 89.65
N ASP A 398 33.71 34.40 89.77
CA ASP A 398 33.48 33.43 90.87
C ASP A 398 32.08 32.75 90.86
N GLU A 399 31.21 33.02 89.89
CA GLU A 399 29.93 32.37 89.67
C GLU A 399 29.97 31.31 88.56
N ARG A 400 28.96 30.51 88.51
CA ARG A 400 28.81 29.47 87.48
C ARG A 400 27.43 29.61 86.84
N ILE A 401 27.42 29.62 85.55
CA ILE A 401 26.19 29.46 84.79
C ILE A 401 26.02 27.96 84.43
N THR A 402 24.78 27.46 84.48
CA THR A 402 24.42 26.15 84.03
C THR A 402 23.10 26.30 83.27
N VAL A 403 23.05 26.07 82.01
CA VAL A 403 21.88 25.99 81.21
C VAL A 403 21.58 24.51 80.95
N THR A 404 20.37 24.10 81.21
CA THR A 404 19.92 22.71 80.98
C THR A 404 18.66 22.70 80.17
N GLY A 405 18.66 21.96 79.08
CA GLY A 405 17.60 21.76 78.10
C GLY A 405 16.29 22.49 78.30
N GLY A 406 15.96 23.45 77.52
CA GLY A 406 14.80 24.32 77.58
C GLY A 406 15.02 25.63 76.83
N GLN A 407 14.34 26.71 77.21
CA GLN A 407 14.32 27.97 76.46
C GLN A 407 15.65 28.79 76.33
N ASP A 408 16.71 28.33 76.94
CA ASP A 408 18.00 29.07 76.99
C ASP A 408 19.20 28.14 76.75
N ASP A 409 19.08 26.93 76.16
CA ASP A 409 20.20 26.11 75.79
C ASP A 409 20.68 26.46 74.32
N VAL A 410 21.89 26.06 74.00
CA VAL A 410 22.54 26.44 72.77
C VAL A 410 21.86 25.83 71.49
N LEU A 411 20.84 25.01 71.67
CA LEU A 411 20.08 24.43 70.53
C LEU A 411 18.67 25.03 70.43
N ASN A 412 18.29 26.00 71.26
CA ASN A 412 16.90 26.47 71.35
C ASN A 412 16.45 27.28 70.15
N ASP A 413 17.33 28.07 69.56
CA ASP A 413 17.09 28.90 68.37
C ASP A 413 17.81 28.39 67.12
N ASP A 414 18.53 27.28 67.20
CA ASP A 414 19.01 26.54 66.06
C ASP A 414 17.86 25.91 65.35
N THR A 415 17.97 25.80 64.05
CA THR A 415 16.91 25.22 63.20
C THR A 415 17.50 24.26 62.15
N ASP A 416 16.72 23.28 61.86
CA ASP A 416 16.92 22.45 60.71
C ASP A 416 15.65 22.51 59.87
N ILE A 417 15.81 22.47 58.51
CA ILE A 417 14.67 22.58 57.60
C ILE A 417 14.04 21.22 57.34
N ASP A 418 14.80 20.14 57.56
CA ASP A 418 14.29 18.78 57.46
C ASP A 418 13.16 18.54 58.49
N ALA A 419 12.05 17.95 58.04
CA ALA A 419 10.84 17.83 58.84
C ALA A 419 11.00 16.93 60.10
N ASP A 420 11.92 15.95 60.07
CA ASP A 420 12.19 15.00 61.12
C ASP A 420 13.49 15.31 61.92
N ALA A 421 14.19 16.40 61.63
CA ALA A 421 15.46 16.74 62.22
C ALA A 421 15.34 16.97 63.72
N SER A 422 16.22 16.35 64.49
CA SER A 422 16.38 16.61 65.93
C SER A 422 17.79 17.17 66.17
N LEU A 423 17.87 18.42 66.51
CA LEU A 423 19.08 19.13 66.89
C LEU A 423 19.66 18.67 68.21
#